data_bccac086b6f03419eb0400b03f7f77de
#
_entry.id   bccac086b6f03419eb0400b03f7f77de
#
_cell.length_a   1.000
_cell.length_b   1.000
_cell.length_c   1.000
_cell.angle_alpha   90.00
_cell.angle_beta   90.00
_cell.angle_gamma   90.00
#
_symmetry.space_group_name_H-M   'P 1'
#
loop_
_entity.id
_entity.type
_entity.pdbx_description
1 polymer ?
#
loop_
_entity_poly.entity_id
_entity_poly.type
_entity_poly.pdbx_seq_one_letter_code
_entity_poly.pdbx_strand_id
1 'polypeptide(L)'
;LTYPLGDELPALGTTLEVAPGVRWVRMNLPFALDHINLWLLRDELDGKQGWTIVDCGITNDATRDAWELVFANELGGLPVLRVIVTHMHPDHIGLAQWLCERWSCRLWISGTDYHMACIGSRSTTGFGGDGAAAFFRAHGLLDPDALDKIRARAGYYPGLVPGVPH
;
A
#
# COMPACT_ATOMS: atom_id res chain seq x y z
N LEU A 1 -0.18 29.72 7.88
CA LEU A 1 0.44 28.45 7.52
C LEU A 1 1.35 28.68 6.31
N THR A 2 2.59 28.21 6.38
CA THR A 2 3.53 28.21 5.27
C THR A 2 3.66 26.77 4.78
N TYR A 3 3.52 26.57 3.48
CA TYR A 3 3.73 25.26 2.82
C TYR A 3 5.11 25.31 2.15
N PRO A 4 6.15 24.64 2.72
CA PRO A 4 7.53 24.78 2.24
C PRO A 4 7.73 24.37 0.78
N LEU A 5 6.93 23.41 0.29
CA LEU A 5 7.00 22.91 -1.07
C LEU A 5 5.98 23.57 -2.02
N GLY A 6 5.10 24.45 -1.51
CA GLY A 6 4.06 25.06 -2.33
C GLY A 6 3.16 24.01 -3.00
N ASP A 7 3.08 24.10 -4.32
CA ASP A 7 2.31 23.16 -5.18
C ASP A 7 3.19 22.09 -5.85
N GLU A 8 4.46 21.94 -5.42
CA GLU A 8 5.34 20.92 -5.97
C GLU A 8 4.86 19.51 -5.61
N LEU A 9 4.81 18.63 -6.60
CA LEU A 9 4.44 17.23 -6.47
C LEU A 9 5.49 16.35 -7.14
N PRO A 10 5.87 15.20 -6.55
CA PRO A 10 6.74 14.27 -7.25
C PRO A 10 6.01 13.69 -8.47
N ALA A 11 6.68 13.68 -9.62
CA ALA A 11 6.19 12.99 -10.80
C ALA A 11 6.20 11.47 -10.57
N LEU A 12 5.36 10.74 -11.31
CA LEU A 12 5.33 9.28 -11.22
C LEU A 12 6.71 8.68 -11.50
N GLY A 13 7.18 7.80 -10.62
CA GLY A 13 8.51 7.17 -10.72
C GLY A 13 9.68 8.06 -10.29
N THR A 14 9.41 9.20 -9.66
CA THR A 14 10.41 10.10 -9.06
C THR A 14 10.15 10.34 -7.59
N THR A 15 11.07 11.03 -6.92
CA THR A 15 10.92 11.41 -5.51
C THR A 15 11.11 12.91 -5.32
N LEU A 16 10.51 13.48 -4.27
CA LEU A 16 10.77 14.82 -3.80
C LEU A 16 11.32 14.76 -2.37
N GLU A 17 12.53 15.28 -2.13
CA GLU A 17 13.10 15.33 -0.79
C GLU A 17 12.42 16.43 0.03
N VAL A 18 11.74 16.04 1.10
CA VAL A 18 10.98 16.94 1.97
C VAL A 18 11.73 17.32 3.25
N ALA A 19 12.70 16.50 3.62
CA ALA A 19 13.65 16.74 4.71
C ALA A 19 14.89 15.88 4.45
N PRO A 20 16.05 16.16 5.07
CA PRO A 20 17.24 15.34 4.89
C PRO A 20 16.97 13.84 5.13
N GLY A 21 17.13 13.03 4.08
CA GLY A 21 16.87 11.59 4.13
C GLY A 21 15.40 11.17 4.14
N VAL A 22 14.45 12.09 3.92
CA VAL A 22 13.02 11.80 3.82
C VAL A 22 12.54 12.20 2.44
N ARG A 23 12.13 11.23 1.64
CA ARG A 23 11.66 11.44 0.29
C ARG A 23 10.21 11.05 0.12
N TRP A 24 9.44 11.93 -0.49
CA TRP A 24 8.06 11.71 -0.85
C TRP A 24 7.95 11.06 -2.23
N VAL A 25 7.18 9.99 -2.31
CA VAL A 25 6.80 9.28 -3.53
C VAL A 25 5.30 9.39 -3.70
N ARG A 26 4.82 9.60 -4.92
CA ARG A 26 3.39 9.67 -5.22
C ARG A 26 3.04 8.62 -6.27
N MET A 27 2.03 7.81 -5.98
CA MET A 27 1.53 6.76 -6.89
C MET A 27 0.07 7.00 -7.21
N ASN A 28 -0.35 6.63 -8.42
CA ASN A 28 -1.73 6.76 -8.85
C ASN A 28 -2.61 5.66 -8.26
N LEU A 29 -3.88 6.00 -7.99
CA LEU A 29 -4.92 5.06 -7.59
C LEU A 29 -6.07 5.10 -8.59
N PRO A 30 -6.73 3.95 -8.87
CA PRO A 30 -7.88 3.87 -9.77
C PRO A 30 -9.20 4.17 -9.04
N PHE A 31 -9.22 5.15 -8.12
CA PHE A 31 -10.35 5.47 -7.26
C PHE A 31 -10.70 6.97 -7.35
N ALA A 32 -11.73 7.40 -6.61
CA ALA A 32 -12.04 8.81 -6.46
C ALA A 32 -10.90 9.60 -5.79
N LEU A 33 -10.21 9.00 -4.82
CA LEU A 33 -8.90 9.44 -4.40
C LEU A 33 -7.90 8.88 -5.42
N ASP A 34 -7.40 9.72 -6.30
CA ASP A 34 -6.61 9.34 -7.48
C ASP A 34 -5.13 9.06 -7.20
N HIS A 35 -4.69 9.22 -5.96
CA HIS A 35 -3.29 9.04 -5.57
C HIS A 35 -3.12 8.59 -4.13
N ILE A 36 -1.92 8.04 -3.85
CA ILE A 36 -1.41 7.79 -2.51
C ILE A 36 -0.01 8.36 -2.35
N ASN A 37 0.30 8.84 -1.15
CA ASN A 37 1.61 9.33 -0.77
C ASN A 37 2.35 8.23 0.00
N LEU A 38 3.54 7.89 -0.49
CA LEU A 38 4.43 6.88 0.04
C LEU A 38 5.76 7.54 0.38
N TRP A 39 6.59 6.86 1.16
CA TRP A 39 7.81 7.48 1.64
C TRP A 39 9.03 6.57 1.54
N LEU A 40 10.18 7.18 1.25
CA LEU A 40 11.50 6.59 1.41
C LEU A 40 12.22 7.31 2.54
N LEU A 41 12.66 6.55 3.53
CA LEU A 41 13.43 7.06 4.65
C LEU A 41 14.85 6.53 4.56
N ARG A 42 15.85 7.42 4.64
CA ARG A 42 17.23 7.03 4.78
C ARG A 42 17.39 6.27 6.09
N ASP A 43 18.01 5.09 6.03
CA ASP A 43 18.02 4.16 7.16
C ASP A 43 19.36 3.41 7.28
N GLU A 44 19.59 2.89 8.46
CA GLU A 44 20.66 1.94 8.76
C GLU A 44 20.08 0.76 9.52
N LEU A 45 20.31 -0.44 9.05
CA LEU A 45 19.87 -1.67 9.67
C LEU A 45 21.04 -2.67 9.72
N ASP A 46 21.38 -3.14 10.91
CA ASP A 46 22.50 -4.09 11.13
C ASP A 46 23.82 -3.62 10.51
N GLY A 47 24.11 -2.31 10.61
CA GLY A 47 25.31 -1.68 10.06
C GLY A 47 25.31 -1.48 8.54
N LYS A 48 24.19 -1.76 7.86
CA LYS A 48 24.01 -1.53 6.42
C LYS A 48 23.23 -0.25 6.19
N GLN A 49 23.78 0.64 5.37
CA GLN A 49 23.11 1.84 4.92
C GLN A 49 22.13 1.52 3.77
N GLY A 50 20.95 2.13 3.77
CA GLY A 50 19.94 1.91 2.75
C GLY A 50 18.71 2.80 2.91
N TRP A 51 17.60 2.28 2.45
CA TRP A 51 16.31 2.93 2.50
C TRP A 51 15.25 2.05 3.17
N THR A 52 14.36 2.66 3.92
CA THR A 52 13.10 2.06 4.37
C THR A 52 11.98 2.60 3.51
N ILE A 53 11.17 1.69 2.94
CA ILE A 53 9.91 2.05 2.29
C ILE A 53 8.82 2.14 3.36
N VAL A 54 8.01 3.21 3.34
CA VAL A 54 6.78 3.31 4.16
C VAL A 54 5.58 3.37 3.23
N ASP A 55 4.75 2.35 3.31
CA ASP A 55 3.63 1.99 2.44
C ASP A 55 4.04 1.67 1.00
N CYS A 56 3.25 0.83 0.32
CA CYS A 56 3.70 0.11 -0.88
C CYS A 56 2.98 0.51 -2.16
N GLY A 57 1.81 1.13 -2.05
CA GLY A 57 0.92 1.34 -3.19
C GLY A 57 0.06 0.11 -3.52
N ILE A 58 -0.89 0.32 -4.43
CA ILE A 58 -1.83 -0.72 -4.86
C ILE A 58 -1.17 -1.71 -5.82
N THR A 59 -1.60 -2.97 -5.80
CA THR A 59 -1.12 -4.02 -6.71
C THR A 59 -1.65 -3.78 -8.12
N ASN A 60 -0.81 -3.24 -8.99
CA ASN A 60 -0.97 -3.22 -10.45
C ASN A 60 0.40 -3.00 -11.11
N ASP A 61 0.46 -3.18 -12.42
CA ASP A 61 1.70 -3.06 -13.17
C ASP A 61 2.24 -1.61 -13.18
N ALA A 62 1.36 -0.62 -13.31
CA ALA A 62 1.77 0.79 -13.32
C ALA A 62 2.47 1.22 -12.02
N THR A 63 2.02 0.71 -10.86
CA THR A 63 2.66 0.99 -9.57
C THR A 63 4.00 0.24 -9.44
N ARG A 64 4.11 -0.98 -9.97
CA ARG A 64 5.39 -1.72 -10.03
C ARG A 64 6.39 -1.00 -10.91
N ASP A 65 5.99 -0.59 -12.12
CA ASP A 65 6.85 0.13 -13.06
C ASP A 65 7.35 1.45 -12.46
N ALA A 66 6.47 2.19 -11.76
CA ALA A 66 6.86 3.40 -11.06
C ALA A 66 7.87 3.13 -9.95
N TRP A 67 7.72 2.05 -9.17
CA TRP A 67 8.72 1.64 -8.19
C TRP A 67 10.05 1.27 -8.84
N GLU A 68 10.06 0.54 -9.96
CA GLU A 68 11.31 0.20 -10.65
C GLU A 68 12.04 1.45 -11.16
N LEU A 69 11.32 2.49 -11.61
CA LEU A 69 11.92 3.79 -11.94
C LEU A 69 12.54 4.48 -10.72
N VAL A 70 11.83 4.47 -9.58
CA VAL A 70 12.36 4.99 -8.31
C VAL A 70 13.63 4.22 -7.91
N PHE A 71 13.63 2.89 -8.01
CA PHE A 71 14.79 2.08 -7.64
C PHE A 71 16.00 2.34 -8.55
N ALA A 72 15.76 2.53 -9.84
CA ALA A 72 16.84 2.78 -10.79
C ALA A 72 17.49 4.16 -10.61
N ASN A 73 16.71 5.18 -10.26
CA ASN A 73 17.14 6.57 -10.37
C ASN A 73 17.31 7.29 -9.03
N GLU A 74 16.57 6.86 -7.98
CA GLU A 74 16.40 7.67 -6.77
C GLU A 74 17.11 7.11 -5.54
N LEU A 75 17.49 5.83 -5.53
CA LEU A 75 18.09 5.20 -4.35
C LEU A 75 19.61 5.46 -4.22
N GLY A 76 20.25 6.03 -5.24
CA GLY A 76 21.70 6.28 -5.22
C GLY A 76 22.54 5.00 -5.09
N GLY A 77 22.07 3.89 -5.66
CA GLY A 77 22.72 2.59 -5.59
C GLY A 77 22.60 1.86 -4.26
N LEU A 78 21.81 2.38 -3.33
CA LEU A 78 21.60 1.78 -2.02
C LEU A 78 20.39 0.84 -2.00
N PRO A 79 20.44 -0.24 -1.19
CA PRO A 79 19.34 -1.20 -1.11
C PRO A 79 18.16 -0.67 -0.30
N VAL A 80 16.99 -1.29 -0.49
CA VAL A 80 15.90 -1.24 0.49
C VAL A 80 16.16 -2.26 1.57
N LEU A 81 16.14 -1.82 2.84
CA LEU A 81 16.47 -2.63 4.01
C LEU A 81 15.24 -3.27 4.65
N ARG A 82 14.11 -2.59 4.56
CA ARG A 82 12.81 -3.06 5.08
C ARG A 82 11.65 -2.30 4.45
N VAL A 83 10.47 -2.89 4.59
CA VAL A 83 9.19 -2.28 4.23
C VAL A 83 8.38 -2.10 5.51
N ILE A 84 7.93 -0.89 5.77
CA ILE A 84 6.98 -0.58 6.86
C ILE A 84 5.63 -0.33 6.23
N VAL A 85 4.57 -0.96 6.74
CA VAL A 85 3.19 -0.71 6.32
C VAL A 85 2.42 -0.12 7.50
N THR A 86 1.80 1.03 7.27
CA THR A 86 1.06 1.75 8.30
C THR A 86 -0.20 0.99 8.71
N HIS A 87 -0.91 0.40 7.74
CA HIS A 87 -2.12 -0.38 7.97
C HIS A 87 -2.49 -1.29 6.78
N MET A 88 -3.48 -2.16 6.96
CA MET A 88 -3.80 -3.27 6.06
C MET A 88 -4.54 -2.88 4.76
N HIS A 89 -4.89 -1.62 4.51
CA HIS A 89 -5.62 -1.24 3.29
C HIS A 89 -4.81 -1.52 2.02
N PRO A 90 -5.46 -1.92 0.91
CA PRO A 90 -4.78 -2.38 -0.30
C PRO A 90 -3.83 -1.37 -0.94
N ASP A 91 -4.12 -0.08 -0.83
CA ASP A 91 -3.27 1.00 -1.34
C ASP A 91 -2.02 1.24 -0.48
N HIS A 92 -1.96 0.66 0.72
CA HIS A 92 -0.81 0.68 1.61
C HIS A 92 -0.01 -0.63 1.57
N ILE A 93 -0.67 -1.79 1.67
CA ILE A 93 -0.02 -3.10 1.76
C ILE A 93 0.09 -3.83 0.41
N GLY A 94 -0.62 -3.38 -0.63
CA GLY A 94 -0.83 -4.15 -1.86
C GLY A 94 0.43 -4.75 -2.46
N LEU A 95 1.49 -3.98 -2.61
CA LEU A 95 2.77 -4.45 -3.17
C LEU A 95 3.78 -4.93 -2.12
N ALA A 96 3.40 -5.08 -0.83
CA ALA A 96 4.35 -5.43 0.22
C ALA A 96 5.07 -6.76 -0.04
N GLN A 97 4.37 -7.80 -0.49
CA GLN A 97 4.99 -9.08 -0.82
C GLN A 97 6.02 -8.91 -1.95
N TRP A 98 5.66 -8.28 -3.04
CA TRP A 98 6.55 -8.06 -4.17
C TRP A 98 7.80 -7.25 -3.77
N LEU A 99 7.63 -6.18 -2.98
CA LEU A 99 8.75 -5.37 -2.48
C LEU A 99 9.68 -6.16 -1.56
N CYS A 100 9.14 -6.93 -0.63
CA CYS A 100 9.93 -7.76 0.28
C CYS A 100 10.69 -8.85 -0.48
N GLU A 101 10.09 -9.50 -1.47
CA GLU A 101 10.73 -10.47 -2.35
C GLU A 101 11.81 -9.82 -3.22
N ARG A 102 11.50 -8.69 -3.85
CA ARG A 102 12.41 -7.93 -4.73
C ARG A 102 13.71 -7.53 -4.02
N TRP A 103 13.63 -7.17 -2.74
CA TRP A 103 14.76 -6.69 -1.94
C TRP A 103 15.26 -7.69 -0.90
N SER A 104 14.65 -8.87 -0.80
CA SER A 104 14.96 -9.87 0.24
C SER A 104 14.94 -9.26 1.65
N CYS A 105 13.95 -8.42 1.92
CA CYS A 105 13.83 -7.69 3.17
C CYS A 105 12.53 -8.05 3.91
N ARG A 106 12.40 -7.62 5.16
CA ARG A 106 11.26 -7.93 6.02
C ARG A 106 10.17 -6.87 5.97
N LEU A 107 8.92 -7.33 6.14
CA LEU A 107 7.76 -6.49 6.42
C LEU A 107 7.73 -6.13 7.91
N TRP A 108 7.47 -4.85 8.18
CA TRP A 108 7.19 -4.30 9.51
C TRP A 108 5.79 -3.72 9.51
N ILE A 109 4.91 -4.26 10.32
CA ILE A 109 3.49 -3.87 10.39
C ILE A 109 2.96 -4.19 11.79
N SER A 110 1.87 -3.56 12.23
CA SER A 110 1.23 -3.94 13.48
C SER A 110 0.71 -5.38 13.43
N GLY A 111 0.75 -6.09 14.56
CA GLY A 111 0.21 -7.46 14.63
C GLY A 111 -1.27 -7.53 14.24
N THR A 112 -2.07 -6.52 14.58
CA THR A 112 -3.48 -6.44 14.21
C THR A 112 -3.66 -6.34 12.70
N ASP A 113 -2.96 -5.40 12.06
CA ASP A 113 -3.05 -5.20 10.62
C ASP A 113 -2.50 -6.38 9.83
N TYR A 114 -1.41 -7.00 10.32
CA TYR A 114 -0.86 -8.22 9.74
C TYR A 114 -1.88 -9.34 9.70
N HIS A 115 -2.52 -9.65 10.83
CA HIS A 115 -3.52 -10.72 10.89
C HIS A 115 -4.75 -10.40 10.03
N MET A 116 -5.21 -9.14 10.04
CA MET A 116 -6.32 -8.71 9.19
C MET A 116 -5.98 -8.82 7.70
N ALA A 117 -4.78 -8.45 7.30
CA ALA A 117 -4.31 -8.61 5.92
C ALA A 117 -4.22 -10.09 5.52
N CYS A 118 -3.69 -10.96 6.39
CA CYS A 118 -3.64 -12.40 6.15
C CYS A 118 -5.04 -13.03 6.00
N ILE A 119 -5.98 -12.65 6.85
CA ILE A 119 -7.38 -13.09 6.76
C ILE A 119 -8.01 -12.57 5.47
N GLY A 120 -7.87 -11.26 5.19
CA GLY A 120 -8.44 -10.61 4.03
C GLY A 120 -7.92 -11.18 2.70
N SER A 121 -6.62 -11.48 2.61
CA SER A 121 -6.01 -12.03 1.39
C SER A 121 -6.40 -13.49 1.08
N ARG A 122 -6.84 -14.23 2.09
CA ARG A 122 -7.16 -15.68 1.98
C ARG A 122 -8.63 -16.02 2.16
N SER A 123 -9.45 -15.07 2.60
CA SER A 123 -10.84 -15.29 2.96
C SER A 123 -11.73 -14.16 2.44
N THR A 124 -12.94 -14.52 2.04
CA THR A 124 -13.98 -13.56 1.64
C THR A 124 -14.82 -13.08 2.82
N THR A 125 -14.61 -13.62 4.01
CA THR A 125 -15.36 -13.25 5.21
C THR A 125 -14.91 -11.90 5.77
N GLY A 126 -15.87 -11.05 6.15
CA GLY A 126 -15.63 -9.77 6.80
C GLY A 126 -15.51 -8.56 5.88
N PHE A 127 -15.13 -8.74 4.59
CA PHE A 127 -14.94 -7.63 3.66
C PHE A 127 -16.04 -7.51 2.59
N GLY A 128 -16.99 -8.46 2.56
CA GLY A 128 -18.09 -8.50 1.58
C GLY A 128 -18.86 -9.80 1.66
N GLY A 129 -19.54 -10.16 0.56
CA GLY A 129 -20.31 -11.39 0.45
C GLY A 129 -21.69 -11.33 1.11
N ASP A 130 -22.35 -12.50 1.17
CA ASP A 130 -23.74 -12.61 1.67
C ASP A 130 -23.88 -12.23 3.14
N GLY A 131 -22.89 -12.56 3.97
CA GLY A 131 -22.89 -12.21 5.39
C GLY A 131 -22.88 -10.70 5.63
N ALA A 132 -22.01 -9.98 4.90
CA ALA A 132 -21.95 -8.52 4.96
C ALA A 132 -23.25 -7.89 4.42
N ALA A 133 -23.80 -8.38 3.31
CA ALA A 133 -25.05 -7.89 2.76
C ALA A 133 -26.23 -8.13 3.72
N ALA A 134 -26.30 -9.28 4.38
CA ALA A 134 -27.31 -9.59 5.40
C ALA A 134 -27.19 -8.64 6.62
N PHE A 135 -25.98 -8.38 7.07
CA PHE A 135 -25.72 -7.42 8.15
C PHE A 135 -26.22 -6.01 7.78
N PHE A 136 -25.80 -5.48 6.64
CA PHE A 136 -26.22 -4.13 6.21
C PHE A 136 -27.74 -4.03 5.99
N ARG A 137 -28.36 -5.10 5.44
CA ARG A 137 -29.82 -5.18 5.29
C ARG A 137 -30.52 -5.13 6.63
N ALA A 138 -30.04 -5.86 7.64
CA ALA A 138 -30.60 -5.85 9.00
C ALA A 138 -30.46 -4.47 9.68
N HIS A 139 -29.52 -3.63 9.21
CA HIS A 139 -29.30 -2.27 9.71
C HIS A 139 -29.88 -1.18 8.79
N GLY A 140 -30.83 -1.53 7.91
CA GLY A 140 -31.65 -0.59 7.16
C GLY A 140 -31.18 -0.26 5.73
N LEU A 141 -30.15 -0.90 5.19
CA LEU A 141 -29.79 -0.80 3.78
C LEU A 141 -30.69 -1.72 2.96
N LEU A 142 -31.75 -1.16 2.34
CA LEU A 142 -32.73 -1.92 1.60
C LEU A 142 -32.56 -1.88 0.08
N ASP A 143 -31.66 -1.04 -0.42
CA ASP A 143 -31.38 -0.91 -1.86
C ASP A 143 -30.71 -2.19 -2.39
N PRO A 144 -31.37 -2.91 -3.34
CA PRO A 144 -30.83 -4.15 -3.91
C PRO A 144 -29.48 -3.96 -4.59
N ASP A 145 -29.30 -2.87 -5.35
CA ASP A 145 -28.05 -2.60 -6.09
C ASP A 145 -26.88 -2.34 -5.14
N ALA A 146 -27.14 -1.64 -4.04
CA ALA A 146 -26.12 -1.43 -2.99
C ALA A 146 -25.76 -2.75 -2.28
N LEU A 147 -26.74 -3.62 -2.01
CA LEU A 147 -26.48 -4.93 -1.43
C LEU A 147 -25.70 -5.86 -2.37
N ASP A 148 -25.97 -5.80 -3.68
CA ASP A 148 -25.23 -6.58 -4.68
C ASP A 148 -23.78 -6.08 -4.81
N LYS A 149 -23.55 -4.78 -4.73
CA LYS A 149 -22.18 -4.21 -4.66
C LYS A 149 -21.43 -4.69 -3.40
N ILE A 150 -22.13 -4.80 -2.27
CA ILE A 150 -21.52 -5.34 -1.03
C ILE A 150 -21.17 -6.82 -1.20
N ARG A 151 -22.06 -7.64 -1.81
CA ARG A 151 -21.75 -9.05 -2.11
C ARG A 151 -20.53 -9.19 -2.99
N ALA A 152 -20.44 -8.39 -4.05
CA ALA A 152 -19.33 -8.41 -4.98
C ALA A 152 -17.96 -8.08 -4.36
N ARG A 153 -17.91 -7.38 -3.22
CA ARG A 153 -16.66 -7.08 -2.51
C ARG A 153 -15.96 -8.29 -1.88
N ALA A 154 -16.60 -9.46 -1.85
CA ALA A 154 -16.01 -10.67 -1.27
C ALA A 154 -14.63 -11.03 -1.86
N GLY A 155 -14.44 -10.84 -3.16
CA GLY A 155 -13.18 -11.09 -3.86
C GLY A 155 -12.27 -9.87 -4.02
N TYR A 156 -12.65 -8.71 -3.51
CA TYR A 156 -11.95 -7.46 -3.79
C TYR A 156 -10.57 -7.40 -3.14
N TYR A 157 -10.50 -7.66 -1.84
CA TYR A 157 -9.24 -7.59 -1.09
C TYR A 157 -8.21 -8.62 -1.58
N PRO A 158 -8.54 -9.93 -1.80
CA PRO A 158 -7.59 -10.89 -2.35
C PRO A 158 -7.01 -10.49 -3.72
N GLY A 159 -7.80 -9.82 -4.56
CA GLY A 159 -7.35 -9.32 -5.86
C GLY A 159 -6.33 -8.18 -5.76
N LEU A 160 -6.39 -7.38 -4.70
CA LEU A 160 -5.52 -6.23 -4.48
C LEU A 160 -4.38 -6.49 -3.49
N VAL A 161 -4.48 -7.54 -2.69
CA VAL A 161 -3.44 -8.00 -1.75
C VAL A 161 -3.25 -9.50 -1.98
N PRO A 162 -2.52 -9.89 -3.02
CA PRO A 162 -2.39 -11.30 -3.43
C PRO A 162 -1.60 -12.15 -2.43
N GLY A 163 -0.85 -11.50 -1.54
CA GLY A 163 -0.13 -12.15 -0.46
C GLY A 163 0.40 -11.17 0.56
N VAL A 164 0.70 -11.69 1.75
CA VAL A 164 1.33 -10.96 2.84
C VAL A 164 2.64 -11.66 3.18
N PRO A 165 3.81 -10.96 3.20
CA PRO A 165 5.09 -11.57 3.54
C PRO A 165 5.09 -12.12 4.97
N HIS A 166 5.83 -13.19 5.21
CA HIS A 166 6.03 -13.81 6.53
C HIS A 166 7.22 -13.22 7.25
#